data_aa370d7aafe1e9af59390c210dbbfc20
#
_entry.id   aa370d7aafe1e9af59390c210dbbfc20
#
_cell.length_a   1.000
_cell.length_b   1.000
_cell.length_c   1.000
_cell.angle_alpha   90.00
_cell.angle_beta   90.00
_cell.angle_gamma   90.00
#
_symmetry.space_group_name_H-M   'P 1'
#
loop_
_entity.id
_entity.type
_entity.pdbx_description
1 polymer ?
#
loop_
_entity_poly.entity_id
_entity_poly.type
_entity_poly.pdbx_seq_one_letter_code
_entity_poly.pdbx_strand_id
1 'polypeptide(L)'
;MSMVARPEATPARDDITDTDDGDATITAGAFWPEIVLRELRLAVRLPGRITSTRLAHVATGAVAHVTRELEEWQQAQIAAGFSTLTDVPAATINGESVNTWHYRHAVYSATRALILERWRDVDTTDKGDRRADALDEQVEDLWRDVRWAISDILG
;
A
#
# COMPACT_ATOMS: atom_id res chain seq x y z
N MET A 1 16.90 37.16 -24.39
CA MET A 1 16.47 36.63 -24.22
C MET A 1 15.89 36.09 -23.72
N SER A 2 15.79 35.85 -23.48
CA SER A 2 15.22 35.10 -23.02
C SER A 2 14.53 34.68 -22.66
N MET A 3 14.25 34.46 -22.43
CA MET A 3 13.60 33.95 -22.07
C MET A 3 12.98 33.31 -21.82
N VAL A 4 12.93 33.22 -21.85
CA VAL A 4 12.42 32.55 -21.81
C VAL A 4 11.90 31.99 -21.27
N ALA A 5 11.67 31.89 -20.98
CA ALA A 5 11.20 31.34 -20.40
C ALA A 5 10.67 30.42 -20.25
N ARG A 6 10.35 30.13 -20.13
CA ARG A 6 9.82 29.24 -20.06
C ARG A 6 9.21 28.74 -19.31
N PRO A 7 9.03 28.57 -18.93
CA PRO A 7 8.60 27.75 -18.33
C PRO A 7 7.62 27.37 -17.99
N GLU A 8 7.22 27.55 -17.97
CA GLU A 8 6.40 27.29 -17.71
C GLU A 8 5.62 26.45 -17.75
N ALA A 9 4.83 26.52 -18.06
CA ALA A 9 4.09 25.45 -18.45
C ALA A 9 4.05 24.30 -17.60
N THR A 10 4.79 24.33 -16.76
CA THR A 10 5.08 23.24 -16.01
C THR A 10 4.03 22.73 -15.10
N PRO A 11 3.10 23.54 -14.56
CA PRO A 11 2.12 23.02 -13.59
C PRO A 11 1.29 21.87 -14.12
N ALA A 12 0.80 22.01 -15.33
CA ALA A 12 -0.05 20.98 -15.90
C ALA A 12 0.70 19.69 -16.10
N ARG A 13 1.95 19.79 -16.50
CA ARG A 13 2.74 18.60 -16.68
C ARG A 13 3.11 17.96 -15.37
N ASP A 14 3.34 18.76 -14.36
CA ASP A 14 3.65 18.23 -13.05
C ASP A 14 2.50 17.38 -12.53
N ASP A 15 1.29 17.82 -12.73
CA ASP A 15 0.13 17.03 -12.33
C ASP A 15 0.09 15.69 -13.04
N ILE A 16 0.44 15.67 -14.32
CA ILE A 16 0.41 14.45 -15.10
C ILE A 16 1.55 13.52 -14.72
N THR A 17 2.67 14.09 -14.33
CA THR A 17 3.89 13.32 -14.11
C THR A 17 4.20 13.07 -12.66
N ASP A 18 3.32 13.47 -11.72
CA ASP A 18 3.56 13.25 -10.30
C ASP A 18 3.42 11.76 -9.97
N THR A 19 4.31 10.96 -10.53
CA THR A 19 4.42 9.54 -10.22
C THR A 19 5.81 9.22 -9.69
N ASP A 20 6.61 10.24 -9.44
CA ASP A 20 7.92 10.06 -8.83
C ASP A 20 7.76 10.17 -7.32
N ASP A 21 7.80 9.03 -6.66
CA ASP A 21 7.57 8.95 -5.23
C ASP A 21 8.76 9.45 -4.41
N GLY A 22 9.93 9.64 -5.02
CA GLY A 22 11.11 10.11 -4.33
C GLY A 22 11.43 9.25 -3.12
N ASP A 23 11.61 9.90 -1.97
CA ASP A 23 11.92 9.22 -0.73
C ASP A 23 10.70 9.09 0.20
N ALA A 24 9.50 9.27 -0.35
CA ALA A 24 8.28 9.25 0.45
C ALA A 24 8.08 7.91 1.13
N THR A 25 7.74 7.97 2.42
CA THR A 25 7.45 6.78 3.22
C THR A 25 6.18 7.01 4.01
N ILE A 26 5.57 5.92 4.45
CA ILE A 26 4.44 5.95 5.37
C ILE A 26 4.87 5.19 6.61
N THR A 27 4.79 5.86 7.77
CA THR A 27 5.21 5.29 9.03
C THR A 27 4.03 5.18 9.97
N ALA A 28 4.04 4.13 10.79
CA ALA A 28 2.97 3.86 11.75
C ALA A 28 3.58 3.61 13.13
N GLY A 29 4.46 4.52 13.56
CA GLY A 29 5.15 4.42 14.83
C GLY A 29 6.39 3.55 14.73
N ALA A 30 7.07 3.40 15.86
CA ALA A 30 8.37 2.74 15.90
C ALA A 30 8.29 1.21 15.72
N PHE A 31 7.16 0.61 16.06
CA PHE A 31 7.03 -0.85 16.00
C PHE A 31 6.99 -1.37 14.57
N TRP A 32 6.22 -0.68 13.70
CA TRP A 32 5.98 -1.17 12.34
C TRP A 32 7.05 -0.66 11.37
N PRO A 33 7.47 -1.52 10.42
CA PRO A 33 8.41 -1.07 9.39
C PRO A 33 7.79 0.05 8.56
N GLU A 34 8.61 0.95 8.05
CA GLU A 34 8.09 1.95 7.13
C GLU A 34 7.72 1.33 5.79
N ILE A 35 6.72 1.92 5.17
CA ILE A 35 6.31 1.56 3.82
C ILE A 35 6.94 2.59 2.88
N VAL A 36 7.86 2.13 2.05
CA VAL A 36 8.50 2.99 1.05
C VAL A 36 7.59 3.05 -0.17
N LEU A 37 7.11 4.24 -0.47
CA LEU A 37 6.09 4.42 -1.50
C LEU A 37 6.56 3.93 -2.87
N ARG A 38 7.81 4.18 -3.20
CA ARG A 38 8.40 3.72 -4.46
C ARG A 38 8.38 2.20 -4.55
N GLU A 39 8.72 1.52 -3.45
CA GLU A 39 8.73 0.06 -3.43
C GLU A 39 7.31 -0.49 -3.55
N LEU A 40 6.36 0.14 -2.90
CA LEU A 40 4.96 -0.23 -3.03
C LEU A 40 4.52 -0.14 -4.49
N ARG A 41 4.82 0.97 -5.15
CA ARG A 41 4.45 1.17 -6.55
C ARG A 41 5.05 0.10 -7.46
N LEU A 42 6.30 -0.26 -7.21
CA LEU A 42 6.98 -1.29 -8.00
C LEU A 42 6.46 -2.69 -7.72
N ALA A 43 6.04 -2.95 -6.49
CA ALA A 43 5.62 -4.28 -6.08
C ALA A 43 4.20 -4.61 -6.52
N VAL A 44 3.33 -3.60 -6.64
CA VAL A 44 1.93 -3.84 -6.98
C VAL A 44 1.62 -3.30 -8.38
N ARG A 45 0.74 -4.03 -9.07
CA ARG A 45 0.28 -3.61 -10.37
C ARG A 45 -0.91 -2.70 -10.18
N LEU A 46 -0.74 -1.43 -10.52
CA LEU A 46 -1.80 -0.44 -10.34
C LEU A 46 -2.47 -0.14 -11.69
N PRO A 47 -3.79 0.05 -11.69
CA PRO A 47 -4.48 0.42 -12.91
C PRO A 47 -4.20 1.90 -13.23
N GLY A 48 -4.00 2.20 -14.51
CA GLY A 48 -3.81 3.57 -14.97
C GLY A 48 -2.61 4.24 -14.32
N ARG A 49 -2.69 5.56 -14.26
CA ARG A 49 -1.62 6.37 -13.69
C ARG A 49 -2.10 6.97 -12.37
N ILE A 50 -1.42 6.60 -11.30
CA ILE A 50 -1.76 7.05 -9.95
C ILE A 50 -0.68 8.03 -9.51
N THR A 51 -1.08 9.25 -9.11
CA THR A 51 -0.11 10.24 -8.62
C THR A 51 0.43 9.82 -7.27
N SER A 52 1.62 10.31 -6.95
CA SER A 52 2.25 10.02 -5.66
C SER A 52 1.40 10.47 -4.49
N THR A 53 0.75 11.64 -4.60
CA THR A 53 -0.13 12.14 -3.56
C THR A 53 -1.30 11.20 -3.33
N ARG A 54 -1.91 10.72 -4.40
CA ARG A 54 -3.05 9.83 -4.30
C ARG A 54 -2.64 8.46 -3.77
N LEU A 55 -1.51 7.95 -4.24
CA LEU A 55 -0.99 6.68 -3.76
C LEU A 55 -0.69 6.74 -2.27
N ALA A 56 -0.05 7.82 -1.82
CA ALA A 56 0.24 8.00 -0.40
C ALA A 56 -1.03 8.04 0.44
N HIS A 57 -2.07 8.70 -0.06
CA HIS A 57 -3.35 8.77 0.65
C HIS A 57 -3.98 7.38 0.81
N VAL A 58 -4.03 6.61 -0.27
CA VAL A 58 -4.63 5.27 -0.23
C VAL A 58 -3.78 4.33 0.63
N ALA A 59 -2.46 4.40 0.48
CA ALA A 59 -1.56 3.56 1.26
C ALA A 59 -1.66 3.85 2.75
N THR A 60 -1.87 5.12 3.12
CA THR A 60 -2.10 5.47 4.53
C THR A 60 -3.34 4.75 5.07
N GLY A 61 -4.41 4.70 4.28
CA GLY A 61 -5.61 3.96 4.66
C GLY A 61 -5.34 2.47 4.83
N ALA A 62 -4.53 1.91 3.93
CA ALA A 62 -4.15 0.50 4.02
C ALA A 62 -3.33 0.21 5.28
N VAL A 63 -2.38 1.07 5.60
CA VAL A 63 -1.59 0.95 6.82
C VAL A 63 -2.49 1.01 8.05
N ALA A 64 -3.43 1.96 8.06
CA ALA A 64 -4.37 2.08 9.17
C ALA A 64 -5.20 0.82 9.35
N HIS A 65 -5.66 0.23 8.25
CA HIS A 65 -6.44 -1.00 8.31
C HIS A 65 -5.64 -2.16 8.89
N VAL A 66 -4.44 -2.37 8.36
CA VAL A 66 -3.60 -3.51 8.77
C VAL A 66 -3.15 -3.36 10.22
N THR A 67 -2.70 -2.18 10.61
CA THR A 67 -2.21 -1.98 11.98
C THR A 67 -3.33 -2.09 13.00
N ARG A 68 -4.54 -1.68 12.63
CA ARG A 68 -5.68 -1.83 13.51
C ARG A 68 -6.02 -3.30 13.75
N GLU A 69 -5.94 -4.12 12.70
CA GLU A 69 -6.22 -5.55 12.83
C GLU A 69 -5.17 -6.24 13.69
N LEU A 70 -3.98 -5.70 13.77
CA LEU A 70 -2.87 -6.29 14.51
C LEU A 70 -2.59 -5.59 15.84
N GLU A 71 -3.43 -4.65 16.23
CA GLU A 71 -3.15 -3.81 17.40
C GLU A 71 -3.02 -4.63 18.69
N GLU A 72 -3.92 -5.55 18.91
CA GLU A 72 -3.91 -6.37 20.12
C GLU A 72 -2.65 -7.24 20.18
N TRP A 73 -2.32 -7.86 19.04
CA TRP A 73 -1.09 -8.66 18.93
C TRP A 73 0.15 -7.79 19.17
N GLN A 74 0.15 -6.60 18.59
CA GLN A 74 1.27 -5.66 18.77
C GLN A 74 1.49 -5.34 20.24
N GLN A 75 0.42 -5.02 20.95
CA GLN A 75 0.53 -4.69 22.36
C GLN A 75 1.07 -5.86 23.17
N ALA A 76 0.67 -7.08 22.84
CA ALA A 76 1.18 -8.27 23.49
C ALA A 76 2.70 -8.45 23.24
N GLN A 77 3.14 -8.16 22.01
CA GLN A 77 4.56 -8.28 21.69
C GLN A 77 5.39 -7.22 22.43
N ILE A 78 4.88 -6.00 22.47
CA ILE A 78 5.57 -4.93 23.20
C ILE A 78 5.66 -5.29 24.70
N ALA A 79 4.58 -5.81 25.26
CA ALA A 79 4.55 -6.24 26.66
C ALA A 79 5.56 -7.38 26.92
N ALA A 80 5.80 -8.21 25.90
CA ALA A 80 6.77 -9.30 26.00
C ALA A 80 8.22 -8.82 25.80
N GLY A 81 8.43 -7.55 25.51
CA GLY A 81 9.78 -6.97 25.41
C GLY A 81 10.27 -6.72 23.99
N PHE A 82 9.42 -6.93 22.98
CA PHE A 82 9.82 -6.71 21.59
C PHE A 82 9.39 -5.33 21.14
N SER A 83 10.35 -4.45 20.88
CA SER A 83 10.08 -3.04 20.56
C SER A 83 9.67 -2.83 19.12
N THR A 84 10.05 -3.74 18.23
CA THR A 84 9.74 -3.60 16.79
C THR A 84 9.28 -4.96 16.25
N LEU A 85 8.61 -4.92 15.11
CA LEU A 85 8.18 -6.14 14.44
C LEU A 85 9.39 -7.05 14.12
N THR A 86 10.48 -6.44 13.72
CA THR A 86 11.71 -7.19 13.39
C THR A 86 12.25 -7.94 14.59
N ASP A 87 12.05 -7.42 15.80
CA ASP A 87 12.55 -8.06 17.02
C ASP A 87 11.71 -9.27 17.44
N VAL A 88 10.47 -9.36 16.97
CA VAL A 88 9.62 -10.52 17.29
C VAL A 88 10.21 -11.76 16.63
N PRO A 89 10.46 -12.83 17.38
CA PRO A 89 11.05 -14.04 16.80
C PRO A 89 10.21 -14.61 15.68
N ALA A 90 10.84 -14.88 14.55
CA ALA A 90 10.19 -15.47 13.39
C ALA A 90 11.27 -16.00 12.45
N ALA A 91 10.88 -16.84 11.51
CA ALA A 91 11.80 -17.31 10.48
C ALA A 91 12.30 -16.14 9.65
N THR A 92 13.46 -16.30 9.04
CA THR A 92 14.02 -15.31 8.15
C THR A 92 14.10 -15.88 6.74
N ILE A 93 13.82 -15.05 5.76
CA ILE A 93 13.95 -15.39 4.35
C ILE A 93 14.70 -14.24 3.70
N ASN A 94 15.77 -14.57 3.02
CA ASN A 94 16.59 -13.57 2.34
C ASN A 94 17.09 -12.49 3.34
N GLY A 95 17.40 -12.92 4.57
CA GLY A 95 17.92 -12.03 5.60
C GLY A 95 16.91 -11.15 6.29
N GLU A 96 15.63 -11.33 6.02
CA GLU A 96 14.57 -10.50 6.57
C GLU A 96 13.55 -11.36 7.31
N SER A 97 13.02 -10.84 8.42
CA SER A 97 11.95 -11.52 9.15
C SER A 97 10.73 -11.70 8.24
N VAL A 98 10.16 -12.92 8.25
CA VAL A 98 8.95 -13.16 7.48
C VAL A 98 7.79 -12.27 7.95
N ASN A 99 7.78 -11.86 9.21
CA ASN A 99 6.75 -10.95 9.70
C ASN A 99 6.80 -9.61 8.98
N THR A 100 7.99 -9.11 8.70
CA THR A 100 8.16 -7.86 7.96
C THR A 100 7.62 -8.01 6.54
N TRP A 101 7.93 -9.14 5.90
CA TRP A 101 7.39 -9.39 4.56
C TRP A 101 5.88 -9.48 4.57
N HIS A 102 5.30 -10.20 5.54
CA HIS A 102 3.85 -10.34 5.65
C HIS A 102 3.17 -8.99 5.89
N TYR A 103 3.77 -8.15 6.73
CA TYR A 103 3.23 -6.82 6.97
C TYR A 103 3.19 -6.00 5.69
N ARG A 104 4.32 -5.96 4.97
CA ARG A 104 4.35 -5.22 3.70
C ARG A 104 3.36 -5.79 2.69
N HIS A 105 3.30 -7.10 2.60
CA HIS A 105 2.39 -7.76 1.67
C HIS A 105 0.93 -7.43 2.00
N ALA A 106 0.58 -7.42 3.27
CA ALA A 106 -0.77 -7.03 3.68
C ALA A 106 -1.08 -5.58 3.27
N VAL A 107 -0.16 -4.66 3.52
CA VAL A 107 -0.34 -3.26 3.16
C VAL A 107 -0.42 -3.09 1.63
N TYR A 108 0.44 -3.76 0.90
CA TYR A 108 0.46 -3.69 -0.57
C TYR A 108 -0.85 -4.20 -1.16
N SER A 109 -1.30 -5.35 -0.69
CA SER A 109 -2.55 -5.94 -1.18
C SER A 109 -3.75 -5.08 -0.83
N ALA A 110 -3.79 -4.53 0.39
CA ALA A 110 -4.87 -3.64 0.81
C ALA A 110 -4.88 -2.36 -0.02
N THR A 111 -3.69 -1.80 -0.31
CA THR A 111 -3.59 -0.60 -1.14
C THR A 111 -4.18 -0.86 -2.52
N ARG A 112 -3.80 -1.97 -3.13
CA ARG A 112 -4.32 -2.31 -4.46
C ARG A 112 -5.83 -2.54 -4.41
N ALA A 113 -6.31 -3.24 -3.40
CA ALA A 113 -7.76 -3.49 -3.26
C ALA A 113 -8.54 -2.17 -3.17
N LEU A 114 -8.06 -1.24 -2.36
CA LEU A 114 -8.72 0.06 -2.20
C LEU A 114 -8.74 0.87 -3.49
N ILE A 115 -7.66 0.81 -4.26
CA ILE A 115 -7.59 1.51 -5.54
C ILE A 115 -8.57 0.88 -6.53
N LEU A 116 -8.61 -0.45 -6.62
CA LEU A 116 -9.51 -1.12 -7.55
C LEU A 116 -10.96 -0.91 -7.20
N GLU A 117 -11.31 -0.82 -5.92
CA GLU A 117 -12.67 -0.53 -5.50
C GLU A 117 -13.14 0.82 -6.05
N ARG A 118 -12.28 1.82 -6.03
CA ARG A 118 -12.61 3.13 -6.57
C ARG A 118 -12.77 3.10 -8.08
N TRP A 119 -11.95 2.30 -8.77
CA TRP A 119 -12.07 2.16 -10.21
C TRP A 119 -13.40 1.51 -10.60
N ARG A 120 -13.84 0.53 -9.82
CA ARG A 120 -15.11 -0.14 -10.08
C ARG A 120 -16.26 0.86 -10.03
N ASP A 121 -16.24 1.78 -9.10
CA ASP A 121 -17.34 2.72 -8.89
C ASP A 121 -17.52 3.75 -10.00
N VAL A 122 -16.55 3.88 -10.89
CA VAL A 122 -16.59 4.90 -11.96
C VAL A 122 -17.22 4.38 -13.24
N ASP A 123 -17.22 3.06 -13.45
CA ASP A 123 -17.66 2.47 -14.71
C ASP A 123 -19.07 1.93 -14.58
N THR A 124 -20.04 2.57 -15.30
CA THR A 124 -21.47 2.27 -15.18
C THR A 124 -22.13 1.80 -16.49
N THR A 125 -21.33 1.44 -17.52
CA THR A 125 -21.87 0.94 -18.78
C THR A 125 -22.08 -0.58 -18.71
N ASP A 126 -22.79 -1.17 -19.68
CA ASP A 126 -22.96 -2.63 -19.76
C ASP A 126 -21.61 -3.33 -19.82
N LYS A 127 -20.68 -2.75 -20.56
CA LYS A 127 -19.33 -3.23 -20.61
C LYS A 127 -18.67 -3.06 -19.25
N GLY A 128 -19.03 -1.99 -18.55
CA GLY A 128 -18.58 -1.70 -17.23
C GLY A 128 -19.08 -2.68 -16.19
N ASP A 129 -20.30 -3.20 -16.36
CA ASP A 129 -20.85 -4.18 -15.42
C ASP A 129 -20.03 -5.48 -15.41
N ARG A 130 -19.65 -5.95 -16.58
CA ARG A 130 -18.80 -7.15 -16.65
C ARG A 130 -17.41 -6.88 -16.12
N ARG A 131 -16.90 -5.68 -16.37
CA ARG A 131 -15.61 -5.28 -15.85
C ARG A 131 -15.66 -5.12 -14.34
N ALA A 132 -16.79 -4.60 -13.83
CA ALA A 132 -17.01 -4.47 -12.40
C ALA A 132 -17.03 -5.83 -11.71
N ASP A 133 -17.67 -6.84 -12.33
CA ASP A 133 -17.69 -8.18 -11.76
C ASP A 133 -16.29 -8.76 -11.70
N ALA A 134 -15.49 -8.59 -12.74
CA ALA A 134 -14.11 -9.06 -12.75
C ALA A 134 -13.27 -8.35 -11.70
N LEU A 135 -13.48 -7.04 -11.52
CA LEU A 135 -12.78 -6.29 -10.50
C LEU A 135 -13.20 -6.71 -9.10
N ASP A 136 -14.47 -7.02 -8.89
CA ASP A 136 -14.95 -7.52 -7.61
C ASP A 136 -14.23 -8.81 -7.21
N GLU A 137 -14.01 -9.71 -8.17
CA GLU A 137 -13.27 -10.94 -7.92
C GLU A 137 -11.84 -10.65 -7.52
N GLN A 138 -11.19 -9.74 -8.23
CA GLN A 138 -9.82 -9.35 -7.91
C GLN A 138 -9.73 -8.70 -6.53
N VAL A 139 -10.70 -7.84 -6.20
CA VAL A 139 -10.74 -7.17 -4.91
C VAL A 139 -10.92 -8.19 -3.78
N GLU A 140 -11.80 -9.17 -3.97
CA GLU A 140 -11.99 -10.22 -2.98
C GLU A 140 -10.72 -11.03 -2.77
N ASP A 141 -10.03 -11.37 -3.85
CA ASP A 141 -8.77 -12.10 -3.76
C ASP A 141 -7.71 -11.30 -3.01
N LEU A 142 -7.66 -10.00 -3.23
CA LEU A 142 -6.70 -9.15 -2.54
C LEU A 142 -7.01 -9.04 -1.05
N TRP A 143 -8.26 -8.89 -0.68
CA TRP A 143 -8.63 -8.86 0.73
C TRP A 143 -8.38 -10.21 1.40
N ARG A 144 -8.54 -11.30 0.69
CA ARG A 144 -8.16 -12.61 1.20
C ARG A 144 -6.66 -12.68 1.46
N ASP A 145 -5.85 -12.15 0.55
CA ASP A 145 -4.40 -12.10 0.74
C ASP A 145 -4.03 -11.26 1.96
N VAL A 146 -4.74 -10.16 2.18
CA VAL A 146 -4.54 -9.35 3.38
C VAL A 146 -4.82 -10.17 4.64
N ARG A 147 -5.94 -10.87 4.66
CA ARG A 147 -6.32 -11.69 5.82
C ARG A 147 -5.31 -12.81 6.07
N TRP A 148 -4.82 -13.45 5.02
CA TRP A 148 -3.83 -14.50 5.15
C TRP A 148 -2.51 -13.95 5.69
N ALA A 149 -2.07 -12.81 5.19
CA ALA A 149 -0.83 -12.20 5.67
C ALA A 149 -0.94 -11.82 7.15
N ILE A 150 -2.07 -11.25 7.54
CA ILE A 150 -2.33 -10.92 8.95
C ILE A 150 -2.36 -12.19 9.80
N SER A 151 -3.04 -13.21 9.32
CA SER A 151 -3.12 -14.50 10.01
C SER A 151 -1.74 -15.13 10.21
N ASP A 152 -0.87 -15.00 9.21
CA ASP A 152 0.49 -15.53 9.30
C ASP A 152 1.31 -14.80 10.37
N ILE A 153 1.06 -13.50 10.54
CA ILE A 153 1.72 -12.75 11.61
C ILE A 153 1.19 -13.19 12.98
N LEU A 154 -0.12 -13.34 13.08
CA LEU A 154 -0.74 -13.73 14.34
C LEU A 154 -0.32 -15.13 14.81
N GLY A 155 -0.03 -16.00 13.88
CA GLY A 155 0.44 -17.36 14.16
C GLY A 155 -0.66 -18.37 14.24
#